data_1d281f0e7336e59da274c2f90465415f
#
_entry.id   1d281f0e7336e59da274c2f90465415f
#
_cell.length_a   1.000
_cell.length_b   1.000
_cell.length_c   1.000
_cell.angle_alpha   90.00
_cell.angle_beta   90.00
_cell.angle_gamma   90.00
#
_symmetry.space_group_name_H-M   'P 1'
#
loop_
_entity.id
_entity.type
_entity.pdbx_description
1 polymer ?
#
loop_
_entity_poly.entity_id
_entity_poly.type
_entity_poly.pdbx_seq_one_letter_code
_entity_poly.pdbx_strand_id
1 'polypeptide(L)'
;LAGLAEVLQELPKGLMERAYYEELFIRLCTRIAGLQNEDGYWHASLLDPASYPSPETSSTGFFVYALAYGVNAGLLNEDDFMPVIIKGWKALTDAVDASGKLGWVQPIGADPRKVTRDMTEVYGVGAFLAAGCQIYKMAVDTEADYIKIWPDRKTMQGNPLSGWVVYANENV
;
A
#
# COMPACT_ATOMS: atom_id res chain seq x y z
N LEU A 1 7.15 -1.72 -10.36
CA LEU A 1 5.76 -2.21 -10.34
C LEU A 1 4.76 -1.05 -10.36
N ALA A 2 4.91 -0.06 -9.45
CA ALA A 2 4.02 1.10 -9.41
C ALA A 2 4.02 1.89 -10.75
N GLY A 3 5.18 2.14 -11.34
CA GLY A 3 5.25 2.79 -12.66
C GLY A 3 4.54 2.00 -13.76
N LEU A 4 4.52 0.66 -13.69
CA LEU A 4 3.75 -0.15 -14.63
C LEU A 4 2.24 -0.02 -14.40
N ALA A 5 1.80 0.10 -13.14
CA ALA A 5 0.41 0.39 -12.79
C ALA A 5 -0.03 1.75 -13.39
N GLU A 6 0.80 2.80 -13.27
CA GLU A 6 0.54 4.09 -13.90
C GLU A 6 0.44 3.98 -15.42
N VAL A 7 1.40 3.31 -16.05
CA VAL A 7 1.38 3.12 -17.51
C VAL A 7 0.10 2.42 -17.96
N LEU A 8 -0.33 1.37 -17.25
CA LEU A 8 -1.55 0.63 -17.59
C LEU A 8 -2.84 1.46 -17.44
N GLN A 9 -2.85 2.48 -16.58
CA GLN A 9 -3.99 3.41 -16.47
C GLN A 9 -4.12 4.29 -17.72
N GLU A 10 -3.00 4.70 -18.29
CA GLU A 10 -2.95 5.62 -19.43
C GLU A 10 -2.96 4.91 -20.79
N LEU A 11 -2.50 3.65 -20.88
CA LEU A 11 -2.47 2.91 -22.14
C LEU A 11 -3.89 2.65 -22.67
N PRO A 12 -4.14 2.95 -23.96
CA PRO A 12 -5.41 2.64 -24.58
C PRO A 12 -5.75 1.15 -24.50
N LYS A 13 -7.00 0.82 -24.18
CA LYS A 13 -7.45 -0.59 -24.06
C LYS A 13 -7.29 -1.39 -25.37
N GLY A 14 -7.34 -0.72 -26.51
CA GLY A 14 -7.18 -1.36 -27.84
C GLY A 14 -5.73 -1.48 -28.32
N LEU A 15 -4.73 -1.06 -27.55
CA LEU A 15 -3.34 -1.18 -27.93
C LEU A 15 -2.90 -2.66 -27.87
N MET A 16 -2.32 -3.15 -28.97
CA MET A 16 -1.97 -4.57 -29.11
C MET A 16 -0.92 -5.02 -28.06
N GLU A 17 0.02 -4.14 -27.74
CA GLU A 17 1.08 -4.40 -26.75
C GLU A 17 0.57 -4.37 -25.30
N ARG A 18 -0.62 -3.87 -25.06
CA ARG A 18 -1.20 -3.77 -23.71
C ARG A 18 -1.26 -5.14 -23.02
N ALA A 19 -1.62 -6.19 -23.74
CA ALA A 19 -1.69 -7.54 -23.18
C ALA A 19 -0.35 -8.03 -22.61
N TYR A 20 0.76 -7.67 -23.23
CA TYR A 20 2.10 -7.98 -22.72
C TYR A 20 2.37 -7.29 -21.38
N TYR A 21 2.01 -6.02 -21.27
CA TYR A 21 2.20 -5.25 -20.03
C TYR A 21 1.27 -5.71 -18.90
N GLU A 22 0.06 -6.12 -19.22
CA GLU A 22 -0.88 -6.71 -18.25
C GLU A 22 -0.35 -8.04 -17.71
N GLU A 23 0.12 -8.92 -18.58
CA GLU A 23 0.74 -10.19 -18.16
C GLU A 23 1.97 -9.96 -17.29
N LEU A 24 2.86 -9.04 -17.70
CA LEU A 24 4.04 -8.67 -16.91
C LEU A 24 3.64 -8.13 -15.54
N PHE A 25 2.63 -7.28 -15.48
CA PHE A 25 2.09 -6.72 -14.24
C PHE A 25 1.58 -7.82 -13.30
N ILE A 26 0.74 -8.73 -13.80
CA ILE A 26 0.18 -9.85 -13.02
C ILE A 26 1.30 -10.73 -12.45
N ARG A 27 2.29 -11.09 -13.27
CA ARG A 27 3.43 -11.90 -12.83
C ARG A 27 4.25 -11.21 -11.75
N LEU A 28 4.50 -9.91 -11.87
CA LEU A 28 5.22 -9.12 -10.86
C LEU A 28 4.40 -9.02 -9.58
N CYS A 29 3.09 -8.74 -9.66
CA CYS A 29 2.20 -8.68 -8.50
C CYS A 29 2.19 -10.02 -7.74
N THR A 30 2.03 -11.13 -8.44
CA THR A 30 2.05 -12.46 -7.85
C THR A 30 3.38 -12.73 -7.11
N ARG A 31 4.50 -12.37 -7.75
CA ARG A 31 5.81 -12.55 -7.12
C ARG A 31 5.97 -11.67 -5.88
N ILE A 32 5.58 -10.40 -5.95
CA ILE A 32 5.68 -9.46 -4.83
C ILE A 32 4.76 -9.87 -3.68
N ALA A 33 3.54 -10.29 -3.95
CA ALA A 33 2.63 -10.77 -2.90
C ALA A 33 3.26 -11.91 -2.07
N GLY A 34 3.90 -12.86 -2.72
CA GLY A 34 4.59 -13.98 -2.06
C GLY A 34 5.89 -13.59 -1.31
N LEU A 35 6.31 -12.33 -1.37
CA LEU A 35 7.51 -11.82 -0.69
C LEU A 35 7.18 -10.85 0.47
N GLN A 36 5.90 -10.69 0.81
CA GLN A 36 5.50 -9.87 1.94
C GLN A 36 5.92 -10.52 3.26
N ASN A 37 6.56 -9.76 4.14
CA ASN A 37 6.97 -10.25 5.46
C ASN A 37 5.78 -10.35 6.43
N GLU A 38 5.98 -11.02 7.55
CA GLU A 38 4.92 -11.23 8.56
C GLU A 38 4.42 -9.93 9.18
N ASP A 39 5.27 -8.92 9.29
CA ASP A 39 4.94 -7.58 9.78
C ASP A 39 4.17 -6.71 8.78
N GLY A 40 3.93 -7.22 7.55
CA GLY A 40 3.18 -6.53 6.51
C GLY A 40 4.02 -5.67 5.58
N TYR A 41 5.29 -5.44 5.90
CA TYR A 41 6.20 -4.68 5.05
C TYR A 41 6.86 -5.55 3.99
N TRP A 42 7.40 -4.90 2.97
CA TRP A 42 8.46 -5.42 2.11
C TRP A 42 9.74 -4.69 2.51
N HIS A 43 10.68 -5.43 3.09
CA HIS A 43 11.93 -4.87 3.58
C HIS A 43 12.87 -4.53 2.42
N ALA A 44 13.94 -3.78 2.70
CA ALA A 44 14.85 -3.25 1.69
C ALA A 44 15.51 -4.32 0.80
N SER A 45 15.62 -5.57 1.27
CA SER A 45 15.97 -6.73 0.44
C SER A 45 14.80 -7.71 0.41
N LEU A 46 14.19 -7.87 -0.76
CA LEU A 46 13.05 -8.77 -0.96
C LEU A 46 13.40 -10.26 -0.77
N LEU A 47 14.64 -10.64 -1.03
CA LEU A 47 15.10 -12.04 -0.97
C LEU A 47 15.96 -12.34 0.27
N ASP A 48 16.33 -11.32 1.02
CA ASP A 48 17.11 -11.43 2.27
C ASP A 48 16.63 -10.39 3.28
N PRO A 49 15.35 -10.45 3.71
CA PRO A 49 14.80 -9.48 4.66
C PRO A 49 15.50 -9.56 6.03
N ALA A 50 16.06 -10.71 6.39
CA ALA A 50 16.74 -10.89 7.66
C ALA A 50 17.99 -10.00 7.82
N SER A 51 18.68 -9.73 6.73
CA SER A 51 19.83 -8.79 6.74
C SER A 51 19.41 -7.31 6.76
N TYR A 52 18.12 -7.04 6.52
CA TYR A 52 17.52 -5.69 6.47
C TYR A 52 16.20 -5.67 7.24
N PRO A 53 16.23 -5.87 8.56
CA PRO A 53 15.01 -6.15 9.35
C PRO A 53 14.13 -4.92 9.61
N SER A 54 14.59 -3.73 9.25
CA SER A 54 13.81 -2.51 9.48
C SER A 54 12.64 -2.40 8.52
N PRO A 55 11.50 -1.87 8.97
CA PRO A 55 10.42 -1.47 8.08
C PRO A 55 10.91 -0.56 6.95
N GLU A 56 10.28 -0.65 5.80
CA GLU A 56 10.51 0.27 4.68
C GLU A 56 9.16 0.66 4.07
N THR A 57 8.74 1.90 4.34
CA THR A 57 7.39 2.35 3.99
C THR A 57 7.24 2.77 2.54
N SER A 58 8.30 3.24 1.88
CA SER A 58 8.17 3.68 0.49
C SER A 58 7.91 2.52 -0.48
N SER A 59 8.69 1.44 -0.40
CA SER A 59 8.47 0.24 -1.21
C SER A 59 7.12 -0.40 -0.88
N THR A 60 6.78 -0.50 0.42
CA THR A 60 5.48 -1.02 0.87
C THR A 60 4.33 -0.19 0.29
N GLY A 61 4.42 1.14 0.32
CA GLY A 61 3.44 2.02 -0.29
C GLY A 61 3.26 1.78 -1.79
N PHE A 62 4.36 1.70 -2.53
CA PHE A 62 4.32 1.43 -3.97
C PHE A 62 3.78 0.04 -4.30
N PHE A 63 4.04 -0.98 -3.47
CA PHE A 63 3.49 -2.31 -3.70
C PHE A 63 2.01 -2.38 -3.36
N VAL A 64 1.58 -1.83 -2.23
CA VAL A 64 0.15 -1.74 -1.87
C VAL A 64 -0.62 -0.97 -2.94
N TYR A 65 -0.09 0.18 -3.42
CA TYR A 65 -0.68 0.93 -4.52
C TYR A 65 -0.89 0.06 -5.75
N ALA A 66 0.15 -0.65 -6.19
CA ALA A 66 0.06 -1.44 -7.42
C ALA A 66 -0.87 -2.65 -7.27
N LEU A 67 -0.83 -3.36 -6.14
CA LEU A 67 -1.71 -4.49 -5.88
C LEU A 67 -3.18 -4.05 -5.81
N ALA A 68 -3.48 -2.97 -5.10
CA ALA A 68 -4.82 -2.42 -5.00
C ALA A 68 -5.33 -1.91 -6.36
N TYR A 69 -4.47 -1.23 -7.15
CA TYR A 69 -4.80 -0.89 -8.53
C TYR A 69 -5.16 -2.14 -9.36
N GLY A 70 -4.37 -3.20 -9.25
CA GLY A 70 -4.60 -4.43 -9.99
C GLY A 70 -5.95 -5.08 -9.70
N VAL A 71 -6.38 -5.07 -8.44
CA VAL A 71 -7.72 -5.54 -8.03
C VAL A 71 -8.79 -4.59 -8.57
N ASN A 72 -8.67 -3.28 -8.35
CA ASN A 72 -9.62 -2.27 -8.85
C ASN A 72 -9.78 -2.29 -10.38
N ALA A 73 -8.72 -2.62 -11.10
CA ALA A 73 -8.73 -2.73 -12.56
C ALA A 73 -9.22 -4.10 -13.09
N GLY A 74 -9.52 -5.05 -12.21
CA GLY A 74 -9.92 -6.41 -12.58
C GLY A 74 -8.79 -7.25 -13.18
N LEU A 75 -7.54 -6.85 -12.98
CA LEU A 75 -6.34 -7.59 -13.44
C LEU A 75 -5.89 -8.66 -12.45
N LEU A 76 -6.20 -8.49 -11.17
CA LEU A 76 -5.87 -9.41 -10.08
C LEU A 76 -7.14 -9.92 -9.42
N ASN A 77 -7.12 -11.18 -8.99
CA ASN A 77 -8.22 -11.76 -8.25
C ASN A 77 -8.29 -11.16 -6.84
N GLU A 78 -9.46 -10.68 -6.42
CA GLU A 78 -9.66 -10.03 -5.14
C GLU A 78 -9.36 -10.96 -3.97
N ASP A 79 -9.88 -12.19 -3.98
CA ASP A 79 -9.73 -13.14 -2.87
C ASP A 79 -8.26 -13.49 -2.59
N ASP A 80 -7.44 -13.55 -3.65
CA ASP A 80 -6.02 -13.88 -3.53
C ASP A 80 -5.17 -12.71 -3.00
N PHE A 81 -5.51 -11.48 -3.41
CA PHE A 81 -4.65 -10.32 -3.16
C PHE A 81 -5.13 -9.43 -2.01
N MET A 82 -6.42 -9.44 -1.66
CA MET A 82 -6.95 -8.60 -0.59
C MET A 82 -6.26 -8.81 0.76
N PRO A 83 -5.95 -10.05 1.21
CA PRO A 83 -5.24 -10.27 2.47
C PRO A 83 -3.86 -9.59 2.50
N VAL A 84 -3.14 -9.63 1.38
CA VAL A 84 -1.82 -9.00 1.22
C VAL A 84 -1.94 -7.47 1.25
N ILE A 85 -2.93 -6.93 0.54
CA ILE A 85 -3.19 -5.49 0.46
C ILE A 85 -3.54 -4.94 1.84
N ILE A 86 -4.49 -5.57 2.55
CA ILE A 86 -4.92 -5.13 3.89
C ILE A 86 -3.75 -5.18 4.87
N LYS A 87 -2.96 -6.24 4.85
CA LYS A 87 -1.81 -6.40 5.73
C LYS A 87 -0.76 -5.32 5.48
N GLY A 88 -0.45 -5.03 4.21
CA GLY A 88 0.47 -3.95 3.84
C GLY A 88 -0.07 -2.56 4.17
N TRP A 89 -1.36 -2.31 3.93
CA TRP A 89 -2.01 -1.06 4.29
C TRP A 89 -1.99 -0.81 5.80
N LYS A 90 -2.27 -1.86 6.59
CA LYS A 90 -2.15 -1.76 8.05
C LYS A 90 -0.72 -1.40 8.48
N ALA A 91 0.29 -2.04 7.94
CA ALA A 91 1.69 -1.70 8.23
C ALA A 91 2.02 -0.24 7.92
N LEU A 92 1.54 0.27 6.77
CA LEU A 92 1.70 1.67 6.38
C LEU A 92 1.02 2.64 7.34
N THR A 93 -0.20 2.32 7.79
CA THR A 93 -0.93 3.18 8.74
C THR A 93 -0.30 3.17 10.13
N ASP A 94 0.24 2.03 10.57
CA ASP A 94 0.99 1.90 11.83
C ASP A 94 2.34 2.68 11.79
N ALA A 95 2.86 2.97 10.60
CA ALA A 95 4.06 3.80 10.43
C ALA A 95 3.79 5.30 10.59
N VAL A 96 2.54 5.74 10.59
CA VAL A 96 2.15 7.13 10.85
C VAL A 96 2.17 7.38 12.35
N ASP A 97 2.89 8.40 12.79
CA ASP A 97 2.95 8.78 14.20
C ASP A 97 1.75 9.64 14.64
N ALA A 98 1.69 9.95 15.94
CA ALA A 98 0.62 10.75 16.50
C ALA A 98 0.55 12.20 15.95
N SER A 99 1.60 12.70 15.34
CA SER A 99 1.63 14.01 14.67
C SER A 99 1.15 13.95 13.21
N GLY A 100 0.90 12.73 12.69
CA GLY A 100 0.54 12.50 11.30
C GLY A 100 1.74 12.34 10.37
N LYS A 101 2.96 12.22 10.90
CA LYS A 101 4.17 12.01 10.10
C LYS A 101 4.34 10.53 9.76
N LEU A 102 4.49 10.23 8.47
CA LEU A 102 4.90 8.89 8.01
C LEU A 102 6.38 8.67 8.32
N GLY A 103 6.68 7.60 9.03
CA GLY A 103 8.04 7.21 9.37
C GLY A 103 8.58 6.04 8.53
N TRP A 104 9.79 5.58 8.88
CA TRP A 104 10.45 4.44 8.26
C TRP A 104 10.67 4.58 6.75
N VAL A 105 10.82 5.80 6.23
CA VAL A 105 11.17 6.05 4.83
C VAL A 105 12.68 6.15 4.71
N GLN A 106 13.28 5.24 3.96
CA GLN A 106 14.72 5.25 3.74
C GLN A 106 15.15 6.45 2.90
N PRO A 107 16.09 7.29 3.35
CA PRO A 107 16.63 8.37 2.52
C PRO A 107 17.37 7.83 1.30
N ILE A 108 17.29 8.55 0.19
CA ILE A 108 17.92 8.20 -1.09
C ILE A 108 19.46 8.05 -0.87
N GLY A 109 19.98 6.91 -1.31
CA GLY A 109 21.43 6.64 -1.24
C GLY A 109 21.96 6.32 0.17
N ALA A 110 21.11 6.25 1.19
CA ALA A 110 21.50 5.84 2.53
C ALA A 110 21.58 4.31 2.66
N ASP A 111 22.30 3.85 3.68
CA ASP A 111 22.36 2.42 4.04
C ASP A 111 20.97 1.98 4.59
N PRO A 112 20.30 1.01 3.97
CA PRO A 112 18.96 0.56 4.39
C PRO A 112 18.91 0.05 5.84
N ARG A 113 20.04 -0.42 6.39
CA ARG A 113 20.15 -0.90 7.78
C ARG A 113 20.06 0.21 8.81
N LYS A 114 20.13 1.48 8.39
CA LYS A 114 20.14 2.65 9.27
C LYS A 114 18.83 3.41 9.26
N VAL A 115 17.80 2.90 8.59
CA VAL A 115 16.49 3.55 8.60
C VAL A 115 15.90 3.52 10.01
N THR A 116 15.29 4.62 10.42
CA THR A 116 14.65 4.77 11.73
C THR A 116 13.22 5.27 11.58
N ARG A 117 12.43 5.15 12.65
CA ARG A 117 11.04 5.62 12.67
C ARG A 117 10.88 7.10 12.34
N ASP A 118 11.88 7.92 12.67
CA ASP A 118 11.82 9.37 12.46
C ASP A 118 12.16 9.81 11.03
N MET A 119 12.72 8.90 10.22
CA MET A 119 13.06 9.20 8.83
C MET A 119 11.82 9.24 7.96
N THR A 120 11.66 10.34 7.22
CA THR A 120 10.58 10.55 6.25
C THR A 120 11.12 11.27 5.04
N GLU A 121 10.53 10.97 3.87
CA GLU A 121 10.88 11.57 2.58
C GLU A 121 9.61 11.76 1.76
N VAL A 122 9.59 12.77 0.92
CA VAL A 122 8.41 13.17 0.14
C VAL A 122 7.90 12.05 -0.78
N TYR A 123 8.78 11.24 -1.35
CA TYR A 123 8.37 10.13 -2.21
C TYR A 123 7.69 9.00 -1.42
N GLY A 124 8.10 8.76 -0.16
CA GLY A 124 7.42 7.80 0.71
C GLY A 124 6.01 8.26 1.07
N VAL A 125 5.85 9.55 1.37
CA VAL A 125 4.51 10.15 1.58
C VAL A 125 3.68 10.05 0.31
N GLY A 126 4.26 10.32 -0.87
CA GLY A 126 3.58 10.16 -2.16
C GLY A 126 3.11 8.72 -2.39
N ALA A 127 3.95 7.73 -2.10
CA ALA A 127 3.60 6.31 -2.21
C ALA A 127 2.45 5.92 -1.26
N PHE A 128 2.49 6.41 -0.01
CA PHE A 128 1.43 6.22 0.98
C PHE A 128 0.09 6.80 0.49
N LEU A 129 0.10 8.03 -0.01
CA LEU A 129 -1.11 8.68 -0.52
C LEU A 129 -1.66 7.97 -1.77
N ALA A 130 -0.79 7.55 -2.70
CA ALA A 130 -1.20 6.79 -3.87
C ALA A 130 -1.86 5.45 -3.48
N ALA A 131 -1.26 4.73 -2.51
CA ALA A 131 -1.86 3.52 -1.95
C ALA A 131 -3.23 3.83 -1.33
N GLY A 132 -3.33 4.88 -0.49
CA GLY A 132 -4.58 5.30 0.13
C GLY A 132 -5.69 5.62 -0.87
N CYS A 133 -5.35 6.25 -2.01
CA CYS A 133 -6.31 6.51 -3.09
C CYS A 133 -6.86 5.21 -3.69
N GLN A 134 -6.04 4.18 -3.88
CA GLN A 134 -6.52 2.90 -4.41
C GLN A 134 -7.35 2.13 -3.38
N ILE A 135 -6.94 2.15 -2.12
CA ILE A 135 -7.72 1.57 -1.01
C ILE A 135 -9.08 2.27 -0.89
N TYR A 136 -9.11 3.59 -1.00
CA TYR A 136 -10.37 4.34 -0.98
C TYR A 136 -11.31 3.93 -2.12
N LYS A 137 -10.80 3.74 -3.36
CA LYS A 137 -11.59 3.25 -4.48
C LYS A 137 -12.19 1.87 -4.19
N MET A 138 -11.40 0.93 -3.66
CA MET A 138 -11.90 -0.40 -3.26
C MET A 138 -13.05 -0.30 -2.26
N ALA A 139 -12.96 0.66 -1.32
CA ALA A 139 -13.97 0.85 -0.30
C ALA A 139 -15.28 1.47 -0.81
N VAL A 140 -15.20 2.30 -1.85
CA VAL A 140 -16.36 3.03 -2.42
C VAL A 140 -17.08 2.21 -3.48
N ASP A 141 -16.35 1.35 -4.21
CA ASP A 141 -16.91 0.50 -5.27
C ASP A 141 -17.64 -0.75 -4.72
N THR A 142 -17.47 -1.08 -3.44
CA THR A 142 -18.35 -2.05 -2.79
C THR A 142 -19.69 -1.36 -2.54
N GLU A 143 -20.80 -1.98 -2.93
CA GLU A 143 -22.19 -1.49 -2.67
C GLU A 143 -22.50 -1.33 -1.16
N ALA A 144 -21.55 -1.56 -0.31
CA ALA A 144 -21.60 -1.31 1.12
C ALA A 144 -21.00 0.07 1.41
N ASP A 145 -21.88 0.97 1.79
CA ASP A 145 -21.65 2.19 2.56
C ASP A 145 -20.21 2.51 2.99
N TYR A 146 -19.76 3.68 2.61
CA TYR A 146 -18.51 4.36 2.96
C TYR A 146 -17.66 3.72 4.06
N ILE A 147 -16.60 3.03 3.69
CA ILE A 147 -15.51 2.75 4.63
C ILE A 147 -14.73 4.04 4.83
N LYS A 148 -14.93 4.72 5.95
CA LYS A 148 -14.08 5.84 6.34
C LYS A 148 -12.75 5.30 6.83
N ILE A 149 -11.70 5.41 6.03
CA ILE A 149 -10.32 5.08 6.42
C ILE A 149 -9.73 6.31 7.16
N TRP A 150 -10.41 6.79 8.18
CA TRP A 150 -9.91 7.84 9.05
C TRP A 150 -9.80 7.32 10.47
N PRO A 151 -8.77 7.72 11.23
CA PRO A 151 -8.75 7.44 12.65
C PRO A 151 -10.01 8.05 13.28
N ASP A 152 -10.71 7.27 14.09
CA ASP A 152 -11.84 7.78 14.84
C ASP A 152 -11.35 8.91 15.76
N ARG A 153 -11.90 10.13 15.60
CA ARG A 153 -11.55 11.28 16.43
C ARG A 153 -11.76 11.03 17.92
N LYS A 154 -12.62 10.08 18.31
CA LYS A 154 -12.84 9.70 19.71
C LYS A 154 -11.69 8.86 20.27
N THR A 155 -11.06 8.03 19.45
CA THR A 155 -9.88 7.24 19.87
C THR A 155 -8.62 8.10 19.92
N MET A 156 -8.55 9.21 19.20
CA MET A 156 -7.42 10.15 19.29
C MET A 156 -7.29 10.84 20.66
N GLN A 157 -8.35 10.89 21.49
CA GLN A 157 -8.29 11.48 22.83
C GLN A 157 -7.81 10.54 23.93
N GLY A 158 -7.75 9.21 23.67
CA GLY A 158 -7.37 8.21 24.67
C GLY A 158 -6.15 7.37 24.33
N ASN A 159 -6.00 6.98 23.08
CA ASN A 159 -4.84 6.23 22.60
C ASN A 159 -4.76 6.35 21.06
N PRO A 160 -3.93 7.22 20.51
CA PRO A 160 -3.94 7.60 19.10
C PRO A 160 -3.53 6.47 18.13
N LEU A 161 -3.16 5.30 18.61
CA LEU A 161 -2.64 4.22 17.81
C LEU A 161 -3.54 2.96 17.73
N SER A 162 -4.70 2.95 18.40
CA SER A 162 -5.45 1.70 18.58
C SER A 162 -6.67 1.50 17.69
N GLY A 163 -6.93 2.34 16.69
CA GLY A 163 -8.14 2.07 15.93
C GLY A 163 -8.32 2.84 14.64
N TRP A 164 -8.05 2.22 13.55
CA TRP A 164 -8.70 2.53 12.30
C TRP A 164 -10.08 1.90 12.36
N VAL A 165 -11.11 2.73 12.46
CA VAL A 165 -12.49 2.25 12.43
C VAL A 165 -13.01 2.38 11.02
N VAL A 166 -13.42 1.25 10.49
CA VAL A 166 -14.21 1.19 9.26
C VAL A 166 -15.65 1.51 9.65
N TYR A 167 -16.17 2.64 9.21
CA TYR A 167 -17.58 2.95 9.36
C TYR A 167 -18.31 2.58 8.08
N ALA A 168 -19.24 1.67 8.17
CA ALA A 168 -20.33 1.59 7.20
C ALA A 168 -21.32 2.72 7.51
N ASN A 169 -21.67 3.52 6.52
CA ASN A 169 -22.67 4.58 6.70
C ASN A 169 -24.06 3.98 6.42
N GLU A 170 -24.87 3.84 7.46
CA GLU A 170 -26.20 3.25 7.35
C GLU A 170 -27.28 4.23 6.79
N ASN A 171 -26.86 5.39 6.26
CA ASN A 171 -27.80 6.39 5.76
C ASN A 171 -27.30 7.04 4.47
N VAL A 172 -27.75 6.53 3.34
CA VAL A 172 -28.01 7.30 2.13
C VAL A 172 -29.42 6.98 1.67
#